data_cdb0fc2743e3e1b690d805612f9082ee
#
_entry.id   cdb0fc2743e3e1b690d805612f9082ee
#
_cell.length_a   1.000
_cell.length_b   1.000
_cell.length_c   1.000
_cell.angle_alpha   90.00
_cell.angle_beta   90.00
_cell.angle_gamma   90.00
#
_symmetry.space_group_name_H-M   'P 1'
#
loop_
_entity.id
_entity.type
_entity.pdbx_description
1 polymer ?
#
loop_
_entity_poly.entity_id
_entity_poly.type
_entity_poly.pdbx_seq_one_letter_code
_entity_poly.pdbx_strand_id
1 'polypeptide(L)'
;GYMDVETYYGIYLVDGSLNAEACLPGACDPFEKSNAEQMKKGNYDFPAYITNYEEYGWLCSAGAGIYDDDGEVVGTAMLDISMDAVMKNLHEFLFNLCLVLTMITVVICLVILYGINKTLLLPVKSLSEAASSFVSEKEKNSTEKVQSAISRLDIHTGDEIEELSDSIKTMEKEINDYIDHLTEVTAEKERMGAELNIAKQIQASMLPCIFPAFPERKEFDIYASMDPAKEVGGDFYDFFLVDADHIAMLIADVSGKGVPAALFMVIAKTILKNSAQNGFSPKEVLENVNNQLCENNEAEMFVTVWLGIMQISTGKMHCANAGHEYPAVRRAGG
;
A
#
# COMPACT_ATOMS: atom_id res chain seq x y z
N GLY A 1 37.00 -63.08 -38.12
CA GLY A 1 35.98 -64.08 -38.34
C GLY A 1 35.05 -63.60 -39.45
N TYR A 2 35.05 -64.27 -40.54
CA TYR A 2 34.06 -64.09 -41.63
C TYR A 2 32.70 -64.51 -41.07
N MET A 3 31.77 -63.58 -40.96
CA MET A 3 30.33 -63.94 -40.82
C MET A 3 29.89 -64.43 -42.20
N ASP A 4 29.59 -65.71 -42.31
CA ASP A 4 28.87 -66.28 -43.42
C ASP A 4 27.46 -65.70 -43.40
N VAL A 5 27.19 -64.70 -44.23
CA VAL A 5 25.89 -64.18 -44.45
C VAL A 5 25.23 -65.15 -45.47
N GLU A 6 24.48 -66.12 -44.97
CA GLU A 6 23.64 -66.94 -45.87
C GLU A 6 22.70 -66.01 -46.61
N THR A 7 23.00 -65.75 -47.87
CA THR A 7 22.12 -64.99 -48.77
C THR A 7 21.28 -66.01 -49.51
N TYR A 8 19.98 -65.85 -49.40
CA TYR A 8 19.02 -66.68 -50.15
C TYR A 8 18.71 -65.97 -51.46
N TYR A 9 18.60 -66.73 -52.56
CA TYR A 9 18.21 -66.22 -53.88
C TYR A 9 16.97 -66.93 -54.36
N GLY A 10 16.02 -66.13 -54.86
CA GLY A 10 14.89 -66.64 -55.64
C GLY A 10 15.30 -66.73 -57.10
N ILE A 11 14.90 -67.80 -57.80
CA ILE A 11 15.12 -68.00 -59.19
C ILE A 11 13.79 -67.74 -59.91
N TYR A 12 13.79 -66.78 -60.84
CA TYR A 12 12.64 -66.48 -61.67
C TYR A 12 12.36 -67.60 -62.65
N LEU A 13 11.19 -68.20 -62.59
CA LEU A 13 10.72 -69.12 -63.59
C LEU A 13 9.97 -68.38 -64.69
N VAL A 14 9.18 -67.44 -64.30
CA VAL A 14 8.41 -66.52 -65.21
C VAL A 14 8.29 -65.18 -64.47
N ASP A 15 8.59 -64.11 -65.10
CA ASP A 15 8.27 -62.75 -64.62
C ASP A 15 7.09 -62.22 -65.44
N GLY A 16 5.99 -61.97 -64.76
CA GLY A 16 4.78 -61.39 -65.30
C GLY A 16 4.78 -59.90 -65.45
N SER A 17 5.90 -59.21 -65.20
CA SER A 17 6.02 -57.80 -65.32
C SER A 17 5.83 -57.34 -66.74
N LEU A 18 5.03 -56.29 -66.92
CA LEU A 18 4.75 -55.67 -68.26
C LEU A 18 5.80 -54.63 -68.64
N ASN A 19 6.83 -54.41 -67.80
CA ASN A 19 7.82 -53.42 -68.02
C ASN A 19 9.12 -53.97 -68.68
N ALA A 20 9.96 -53.04 -69.17
CA ALA A 20 11.26 -53.38 -69.78
C ALA A 20 12.30 -53.97 -68.76
N GLU A 21 11.92 -54.03 -67.50
CA GLU A 21 12.70 -54.54 -66.38
C GLU A 21 12.35 -55.94 -65.96
N ALA A 22 11.55 -56.66 -66.76
CA ALA A 22 11.15 -58.04 -66.45
C ALA A 22 12.38 -58.95 -66.34
N CYS A 23 12.44 -59.73 -65.29
CA CYS A 23 13.51 -60.69 -65.12
C CYS A 23 13.39 -61.88 -66.11
N LEU A 24 14.51 -62.22 -66.73
CA LEU A 24 14.55 -63.37 -67.60
C LEU A 24 14.43 -64.67 -66.81
N PRO A 25 13.82 -65.75 -67.35
CA PRO A 25 13.83 -67.04 -66.69
C PRO A 25 15.26 -67.47 -66.32
N GLY A 26 15.45 -67.83 -65.06
CA GLY A 26 16.74 -68.16 -64.48
C GLY A 26 17.54 -67.02 -63.86
N ALA A 27 17.01 -65.76 -63.93
CA ALA A 27 17.58 -64.68 -63.14
C ALA A 27 17.36 -64.97 -61.62
N CYS A 28 18.29 -64.48 -60.82
CA CYS A 28 18.28 -64.67 -59.39
C CYS A 28 18.32 -63.32 -58.65
N ASP A 29 17.36 -63.09 -57.78
CA ASP A 29 17.35 -61.94 -56.93
C ASP A 29 17.48 -62.34 -55.45
N PRO A 30 18.05 -61.44 -54.59
CA PRO A 30 18.09 -61.68 -53.18
C PRO A 30 16.69 -61.92 -52.60
N PHE A 31 16.50 -63.01 -51.87
CA PHE A 31 15.24 -63.37 -51.27
C PHE A 31 15.28 -63.10 -49.78
N GLU A 32 14.22 -62.57 -49.26
CA GLU A 32 14.20 -62.17 -47.84
C GLU A 32 14.37 -63.39 -46.90
N LYS A 33 15.32 -63.27 -45.98
CA LYS A 33 15.71 -64.37 -45.06
C LYS A 33 14.54 -64.90 -44.26
N SER A 34 13.63 -64.03 -43.84
CA SER A 34 12.39 -64.39 -43.08
C SER A 34 11.48 -65.31 -43.89
N ASN A 35 11.34 -65.02 -45.17
CA ASN A 35 10.49 -65.85 -46.06
C ASN A 35 11.19 -67.15 -46.43
N ALA A 36 12.51 -67.15 -46.67
CA ALA A 36 13.30 -68.37 -46.88
C ALA A 36 13.23 -69.32 -45.66
N GLU A 37 13.27 -68.81 -44.45
CA GLU A 37 13.15 -69.61 -43.22
C GLU A 37 11.76 -70.22 -43.07
N GLN A 38 10.69 -69.51 -43.52
CA GLN A 38 9.33 -70.02 -43.52
C GLN A 38 9.17 -71.15 -44.56
N MET A 39 9.71 -70.99 -45.76
CA MET A 39 9.72 -72.01 -46.80
C MET A 39 10.43 -73.28 -46.33
N LYS A 40 11.55 -73.15 -45.61
CA LYS A 40 12.24 -74.32 -45.00
C LYS A 40 11.40 -75.10 -43.99
N LYS A 41 10.41 -74.39 -43.38
CA LYS A 41 9.43 -74.99 -42.45
C LYS A 41 8.20 -75.56 -43.14
N GLY A 42 8.14 -75.47 -44.47
CA GLY A 42 7.01 -75.95 -45.26
C GLY A 42 5.89 -74.93 -45.40
N ASN A 43 6.13 -73.66 -45.07
CA ASN A 43 5.15 -72.60 -45.27
C ASN A 43 5.54 -71.76 -46.52
N TYR A 44 4.76 -71.87 -47.54
CA TYR A 44 4.99 -71.20 -48.83
C TYR A 44 4.01 -70.09 -49.10
N ASP A 45 3.09 -69.81 -48.14
CA ASP A 45 2.14 -68.72 -48.19
C ASP A 45 2.67 -67.54 -47.33
N PHE A 46 2.86 -66.42 -47.94
CA PHE A 46 3.32 -65.21 -47.29
C PHE A 46 2.20 -64.20 -47.28
N PRO A 47 1.67 -63.85 -46.10
CA PRO A 47 0.70 -62.75 -46.00
C PRO A 47 1.36 -61.42 -46.46
N ALA A 48 0.53 -60.48 -46.92
CA ALA A 48 1.00 -59.21 -47.37
C ALA A 48 1.88 -58.52 -46.30
N TYR A 49 3.08 -58.09 -46.66
CA TYR A 49 4.01 -57.36 -45.82
C TYR A 49 4.56 -56.15 -46.60
N ILE A 50 4.96 -55.07 -45.87
CA ILE A 50 5.46 -53.86 -46.50
C ILE A 50 6.94 -53.78 -46.17
N THR A 51 7.79 -53.64 -47.19
CA THR A 51 9.24 -53.54 -47.08
C THR A 51 9.75 -52.33 -47.92
N ASN A 52 10.86 -51.75 -47.50
CA ASN A 52 11.53 -50.71 -48.29
C ASN A 52 12.87 -51.27 -48.82
N TYR A 53 12.96 -51.42 -50.10
CA TYR A 53 14.19 -51.86 -50.74
C TYR A 53 14.93 -50.67 -51.33
N GLU A 54 16.26 -50.61 -51.17
CA GLU A 54 17.05 -49.51 -51.66
C GLU A 54 16.90 -49.27 -53.18
N GLU A 55 16.71 -50.39 -53.95
CA GLU A 55 16.61 -50.36 -55.42
C GLU A 55 15.21 -50.14 -55.96
N TYR A 56 14.18 -50.68 -55.25
CA TYR A 56 12.78 -50.71 -55.73
C TYR A 56 11.86 -49.81 -54.90
N GLY A 57 12.32 -49.17 -53.86
CA GLY A 57 11.51 -48.33 -52.96
C GLY A 57 10.57 -49.18 -52.07
N TRP A 58 9.42 -48.57 -51.72
CA TRP A 58 8.43 -49.23 -50.90
C TRP A 58 7.58 -50.22 -51.67
N LEU A 59 7.66 -51.50 -51.34
CA LEU A 59 6.85 -52.58 -51.90
C LEU A 59 5.92 -53.20 -50.88
N CYS A 60 4.72 -53.55 -51.33
CA CYS A 60 3.82 -54.46 -50.64
C CYS A 60 3.86 -55.80 -51.34
N SER A 61 4.48 -56.76 -50.71
CA SER A 61 4.75 -58.09 -51.27
C SER A 61 3.83 -59.13 -50.64
N ALA A 62 3.34 -60.07 -51.42
CA ALA A 62 2.62 -61.25 -50.94
C ALA A 62 3.02 -62.48 -51.81
N GLY A 63 3.03 -63.62 -51.23
CA GLY A 63 3.38 -64.87 -51.94
C GLY A 63 2.42 -66.01 -51.61
N ALA A 64 2.26 -66.92 -52.57
CA ALA A 64 1.48 -68.13 -52.41
C ALA A 64 2.21 -69.34 -53.04
N GLY A 65 2.16 -70.46 -52.41
CA GLY A 65 2.73 -71.69 -52.90
C GLY A 65 1.97 -72.20 -54.15
N ILE A 66 2.78 -72.69 -55.13
CA ILE A 66 2.25 -73.37 -56.31
C ILE A 66 2.46 -74.87 -56.07
N TYR A 67 1.36 -75.66 -56.19
CA TYR A 67 1.38 -77.09 -55.90
C TYR A 67 1.11 -77.87 -57.22
N ASP A 68 1.72 -79.04 -57.36
CA ASP A 68 1.42 -79.94 -58.40
C ASP A 68 0.16 -80.80 -58.09
N ASP A 69 -0.22 -81.71 -59.03
CA ASP A 69 -1.37 -82.62 -58.82
C ASP A 69 -1.26 -83.56 -57.70
N ASP A 70 -0.02 -83.82 -57.22
CA ASP A 70 0.31 -84.67 -56.07
C ASP A 70 0.33 -83.90 -54.72
N GLY A 71 0.15 -82.56 -54.75
CA GLY A 71 0.17 -81.71 -53.62
C GLY A 71 1.57 -81.30 -53.13
N GLU A 72 2.61 -81.56 -53.94
CA GLU A 72 3.98 -81.12 -53.65
C GLU A 72 4.20 -79.71 -54.15
N VAL A 73 4.97 -78.91 -53.43
CA VAL A 73 5.28 -77.53 -53.84
C VAL A 73 6.27 -77.54 -54.99
N VAL A 74 5.86 -76.96 -56.10
CA VAL A 74 6.70 -76.82 -57.29
C VAL A 74 7.28 -75.41 -57.47
N GLY A 75 6.77 -74.44 -56.69
CA GLY A 75 7.23 -73.04 -56.74
C GLY A 75 6.41 -72.11 -55.83
N THR A 76 6.77 -70.84 -55.86
CA THR A 76 6.02 -69.82 -55.16
C THR A 76 5.71 -68.67 -56.13
N ALA A 77 4.47 -68.24 -56.19
CA ALA A 77 4.10 -67.02 -56.90
C ALA A 77 4.25 -65.81 -55.95
N MET A 78 5.00 -64.84 -56.34
CA MET A 78 5.16 -63.56 -55.60
C MET A 78 4.50 -62.47 -56.38
N LEU A 79 3.81 -61.61 -55.64
CA LEU A 79 3.20 -60.40 -56.19
C LEU A 79 3.76 -59.18 -55.44
N ASP A 80 4.38 -58.27 -56.14
CA ASP A 80 4.90 -57.03 -55.59
C ASP A 80 4.13 -55.87 -56.16
N ILE A 81 3.64 -55.01 -55.26
CA ILE A 81 2.89 -53.79 -55.61
C ILE A 81 3.68 -52.63 -55.13
N SER A 82 4.07 -51.70 -56.01
CA SER A 82 4.73 -50.46 -55.58
C SER A 82 3.80 -49.65 -54.70
N MET A 83 4.36 -49.29 -53.55
CA MET A 83 3.70 -48.44 -52.56
C MET A 83 4.11 -46.98 -52.67
N ASP A 84 4.98 -46.61 -53.60
CA ASP A 84 5.49 -45.24 -53.74
C ASP A 84 4.40 -44.20 -53.88
N ALA A 85 3.39 -44.48 -54.69
CA ALA A 85 2.24 -43.57 -54.86
C ALA A 85 1.44 -43.42 -53.56
N VAL A 86 1.25 -44.55 -52.84
CA VAL A 86 0.55 -44.52 -51.53
C VAL A 86 1.36 -43.76 -50.51
N MET A 87 2.66 -44.04 -50.43
CA MET A 87 3.55 -43.33 -49.47
C MET A 87 3.67 -41.85 -49.77
N LYS A 88 3.77 -41.48 -51.07
CA LYS A 88 3.76 -40.07 -51.47
C LYS A 88 2.44 -39.38 -51.10
N ASN A 89 1.30 -39.98 -51.40
CA ASN A 89 0.01 -39.43 -51.01
C ASN A 89 -0.15 -39.33 -49.49
N LEU A 90 0.35 -40.31 -48.74
CA LEU A 90 0.35 -40.28 -47.27
C LEU A 90 1.19 -39.10 -46.73
N HIS A 91 2.38 -38.88 -47.26
CA HIS A 91 3.23 -37.75 -46.89
C HIS A 91 2.58 -36.41 -47.20
N GLU A 92 2.00 -36.26 -48.42
CA GLU A 92 1.25 -35.06 -48.80
C GLU A 92 0.05 -34.83 -47.90
N PHE A 93 -0.70 -35.89 -47.56
CA PHE A 93 -1.83 -35.79 -46.63
C PHE A 93 -1.37 -35.34 -45.21
N LEU A 94 -0.33 -35.98 -44.69
CA LEU A 94 0.21 -35.63 -43.38
C LEU A 94 0.75 -34.19 -43.33
N PHE A 95 1.44 -33.77 -44.39
CA PHE A 95 1.94 -32.40 -44.50
C PHE A 95 0.77 -31.38 -44.51
N ASN A 96 -0.25 -31.61 -45.35
CA ASN A 96 -1.43 -30.77 -45.40
C ASN A 96 -2.20 -30.75 -44.06
N LEU A 97 -2.32 -31.90 -43.39
CA LEU A 97 -2.95 -32.01 -42.06
C LEU A 97 -2.19 -31.18 -41.03
N CYS A 98 -0.85 -31.31 -40.98
CA CYS A 98 0.01 -30.52 -40.09
C CYS A 98 -0.13 -29.02 -40.36
N LEU A 99 -0.20 -28.61 -41.65
CA LEU A 99 -0.37 -27.21 -42.03
C LEU A 99 -1.71 -26.66 -41.57
N VAL A 100 -2.81 -27.41 -41.75
CA VAL A 100 -4.14 -27.00 -41.26
C VAL A 100 -4.18 -26.90 -39.76
N LEU A 101 -3.62 -27.88 -39.02
CA LEU A 101 -3.56 -27.85 -37.55
C LEU A 101 -2.75 -26.67 -37.04
N THR A 102 -1.60 -26.34 -37.66
CA THR A 102 -0.82 -25.17 -37.27
C THR A 102 -1.56 -23.87 -37.50
N MET A 103 -2.25 -23.74 -38.63
CA MET A 103 -3.10 -22.57 -38.93
C MET A 103 -4.21 -22.39 -37.89
N ILE A 104 -4.91 -23.46 -37.54
CA ILE A 104 -5.96 -23.43 -36.50
C ILE A 104 -5.36 -23.03 -35.17
N THR A 105 -4.22 -23.59 -34.77
CA THR A 105 -3.54 -23.27 -33.49
C THR A 105 -3.15 -21.81 -33.44
N VAL A 106 -2.60 -21.25 -34.53
CA VAL A 106 -2.22 -19.82 -34.59
C VAL A 106 -3.46 -18.94 -34.42
N VAL A 107 -4.58 -19.25 -35.11
CA VAL A 107 -5.83 -18.49 -34.97
C VAL A 107 -6.34 -18.54 -33.53
N ILE A 108 -6.36 -19.70 -32.90
CA ILE A 108 -6.77 -19.86 -31.48
C ILE A 108 -5.89 -19.03 -30.57
N CYS A 109 -4.55 -19.09 -30.73
CA CYS A 109 -3.62 -18.30 -29.95
C CYS A 109 -3.87 -16.78 -30.07
N LEU A 110 -4.12 -16.30 -31.30
CA LEU A 110 -4.42 -14.89 -31.56
C LEU A 110 -5.70 -14.44 -30.85
N VAL A 111 -6.76 -15.27 -30.90
CA VAL A 111 -8.03 -15.00 -30.21
C VAL A 111 -7.86 -14.94 -28.70
N ILE A 112 -7.10 -15.89 -28.12
CA ILE A 112 -6.80 -15.93 -26.69
C ILE A 112 -5.99 -14.72 -26.29
N LEU A 113 -4.94 -14.37 -27.02
CA LEU A 113 -4.10 -13.19 -26.73
C LEU A 113 -4.91 -11.89 -26.80
N TYR A 114 -5.79 -11.77 -27.79
CA TYR A 114 -6.70 -10.62 -27.89
C TYR A 114 -7.67 -10.56 -26.70
N GLY A 115 -8.24 -11.69 -26.30
CA GLY A 115 -9.10 -11.80 -25.11
C GLY A 115 -8.38 -11.35 -23.84
N ILE A 116 -7.22 -11.93 -23.56
CA ILE A 116 -6.42 -11.59 -22.37
C ILE A 116 -6.05 -10.10 -22.37
N ASN A 117 -5.64 -9.56 -23.50
CA ASN A 117 -5.29 -8.13 -23.57
C ASN A 117 -6.48 -7.23 -23.23
N LYS A 118 -7.68 -7.55 -23.75
CA LYS A 118 -8.87 -6.73 -23.56
C LYS A 118 -9.50 -6.87 -22.17
N THR A 119 -9.55 -8.10 -21.63
CA THR A 119 -10.26 -8.37 -20.37
C THR A 119 -9.37 -8.24 -19.12
N LEU A 120 -8.06 -8.44 -19.24
CA LEU A 120 -7.14 -8.40 -18.11
C LEU A 120 -6.14 -7.22 -18.19
N LEU A 121 -5.38 -7.17 -19.31
CA LEU A 121 -4.23 -6.25 -19.36
C LEU A 121 -4.67 -4.78 -19.38
N LEU A 122 -5.62 -4.42 -20.23
CA LEU A 122 -6.09 -3.04 -20.36
C LEU A 122 -6.76 -2.52 -19.09
N PRO A 123 -7.71 -3.22 -18.44
CA PRO A 123 -8.32 -2.76 -17.20
C PRO A 123 -7.33 -2.60 -16.06
N VAL A 124 -6.44 -3.59 -15.85
CA VAL A 124 -5.41 -3.52 -14.79
C VAL A 124 -4.44 -2.37 -15.04
N LYS A 125 -4.03 -2.15 -16.30
CA LYS A 125 -3.16 -1.01 -16.65
C LYS A 125 -3.84 0.33 -16.38
N SER A 126 -5.11 0.49 -16.76
CA SER A 126 -5.89 1.71 -16.51
C SER A 126 -6.04 1.98 -15.01
N LEU A 127 -6.31 0.94 -14.19
CA LEU A 127 -6.37 1.04 -12.74
C LEU A 127 -5.03 1.49 -12.15
N SER A 128 -3.93 0.89 -12.60
CA SER A 128 -2.58 1.24 -12.12
C SER A 128 -2.21 2.68 -12.47
N GLU A 129 -2.50 3.12 -13.69
CA GLU A 129 -2.23 4.51 -14.13
C GLU A 129 -3.08 5.51 -13.36
N ALA A 130 -4.37 5.22 -13.14
CA ALA A 130 -5.26 6.08 -12.37
C ALA A 130 -4.84 6.16 -10.89
N ALA A 131 -4.47 5.04 -10.28
CA ALA A 131 -3.97 5.02 -8.90
C ALA A 131 -2.65 5.80 -8.75
N SER A 132 -1.72 5.65 -9.71
CA SER A 132 -0.46 6.40 -9.72
C SER A 132 -0.68 7.91 -9.90
N SER A 133 -1.62 8.30 -10.78
CA SER A 133 -1.96 9.71 -10.98
C SER A 133 -2.60 10.31 -9.72
N PHE A 134 -3.49 9.58 -9.05
CA PHE A 134 -4.10 10.00 -7.78
C PHE A 134 -3.04 10.29 -6.71
N VAL A 135 -2.08 9.39 -6.51
CA VAL A 135 -0.99 9.59 -5.54
C VAL A 135 -0.14 10.81 -5.91
N SER A 136 0.24 10.94 -7.19
CA SER A 136 1.09 12.06 -7.65
C SER A 136 0.38 13.43 -7.58
N GLU A 137 -0.92 13.48 -7.84
CA GLU A 137 -1.71 14.72 -7.70
C GLU A 137 -1.91 15.10 -6.24
N LYS A 138 -2.12 14.11 -5.35
CA LYS A 138 -2.19 14.35 -3.90
C LYS A 138 -0.88 14.80 -3.29
N GLU A 139 0.26 14.33 -3.79
CA GLU A 139 1.57 14.80 -3.35
C GLU A 139 1.82 16.28 -3.71
N LYS A 140 1.26 16.73 -4.83
CA LYS A 140 1.39 18.14 -5.28
C LYS A 140 0.36 19.08 -4.63
N ASN A 141 -0.86 18.59 -4.38
CA ASN A 141 -1.99 19.37 -3.87
C ASN A 141 -2.63 18.62 -2.69
N SER A 142 -1.98 18.63 -1.54
CA SER A 142 -2.44 17.90 -0.35
C SER A 142 -3.77 18.38 0.23
N THR A 143 -4.30 19.54 -0.21
CA THR A 143 -5.46 20.20 0.40
C THR A 143 -6.68 20.33 -0.54
N GLU A 144 -6.56 20.04 -1.84
CA GLU A 144 -7.68 20.17 -2.77
C GLU A 144 -8.31 18.82 -3.14
N LYS A 145 -9.65 18.84 -3.29
CA LYS A 145 -10.40 17.73 -3.89
C LYS A 145 -9.99 17.56 -5.34
N VAL A 146 -9.18 16.56 -5.60
CA VAL A 146 -8.87 16.16 -6.96
C VAL A 146 -9.95 15.19 -7.41
N GLN A 147 -10.70 15.55 -8.46
CA GLN A 147 -11.54 14.60 -9.18
C GLN A 147 -10.62 13.64 -9.92
N SER A 148 -10.26 12.55 -9.26
CA SER A 148 -9.26 11.61 -9.71
C SER A 148 -9.71 10.87 -10.97
N ALA A 149 -8.72 10.40 -11.73
CA ALA A 149 -8.93 9.51 -12.85
C ALA A 149 -9.62 8.20 -12.44
N ILE A 150 -9.53 7.79 -11.15
CA ILE A 150 -10.13 6.56 -10.60
C ILE A 150 -11.66 6.62 -10.66
N SER A 151 -12.25 7.73 -10.23
CA SER A 151 -13.72 7.88 -10.24
C SER A 151 -14.33 7.91 -11.64
N ARG A 152 -13.51 8.16 -12.69
CA ARG A 152 -13.93 8.16 -14.09
C ARG A 152 -13.75 6.81 -14.78
N LEU A 153 -13.08 5.85 -14.13
CA LEU A 153 -12.89 4.52 -14.70
C LEU A 153 -14.21 3.76 -14.71
N ASP A 154 -14.57 3.29 -15.89
CA ASP A 154 -15.75 2.45 -16.12
C ASP A 154 -15.28 1.06 -16.55
N ILE A 155 -15.08 0.18 -15.58
CA ILE A 155 -14.57 -1.18 -15.77
C ILE A 155 -15.68 -2.15 -15.44
N HIS A 156 -16.17 -2.86 -16.47
CA HIS A 156 -17.20 -3.88 -16.37
C HIS A 156 -16.66 -5.19 -16.96
N THR A 157 -15.95 -5.95 -16.15
CA THR A 157 -15.40 -7.25 -16.54
C THR A 157 -16.23 -8.41 -16.00
N GLY A 158 -17.08 -8.18 -14.99
CA GLY A 158 -17.92 -9.19 -14.33
C GLY A 158 -17.14 -10.18 -13.47
N ASP A 159 -15.90 -9.84 -13.07
CA ASP A 159 -14.97 -10.66 -12.33
C ASP A 159 -14.30 -9.86 -11.20
N GLU A 160 -13.24 -10.43 -10.62
CA GLU A 160 -12.47 -9.85 -9.53
C GLU A 160 -11.81 -8.50 -9.90
N ILE A 161 -11.64 -8.20 -11.17
CA ILE A 161 -11.09 -6.92 -11.66
C ILE A 161 -12.11 -5.78 -11.48
N GLU A 162 -13.38 -6.05 -11.70
CA GLU A 162 -14.47 -5.08 -11.43
C GLU A 162 -14.60 -4.83 -9.92
N GLU A 163 -14.58 -5.90 -9.10
CA GLU A 163 -14.62 -5.78 -7.62
C GLU A 163 -13.41 -4.98 -7.10
N LEU A 164 -12.22 -5.21 -7.65
CA LEU A 164 -11.02 -4.43 -7.35
C LEU A 164 -11.20 -2.95 -7.72
N SER A 165 -11.76 -2.67 -8.90
CA SER A 165 -12.05 -1.31 -9.34
C SER A 165 -12.97 -0.57 -8.37
N ASP A 166 -14.05 -1.22 -7.94
CA ASP A 166 -15.02 -0.63 -7.01
C ASP A 166 -14.43 -0.44 -5.60
N SER A 167 -13.59 -1.38 -5.17
CA SER A 167 -12.85 -1.25 -3.91
C SER A 167 -11.89 -0.05 -3.94
N ILE A 168 -11.19 0.18 -5.05
CA ILE A 168 -10.29 1.33 -5.21
C ILE A 168 -11.08 2.64 -5.26
N LYS A 169 -12.26 2.69 -5.91
CA LYS A 169 -13.14 3.87 -5.89
C LYS A 169 -13.64 4.19 -4.47
N THR A 170 -14.01 3.15 -3.73
CA THR A 170 -14.44 3.31 -2.33
C THR A 170 -13.30 3.85 -1.47
N MET A 171 -12.11 3.30 -1.61
CA MET A 171 -10.90 3.78 -0.91
C MET A 171 -10.58 5.25 -1.26
N GLU A 172 -10.68 5.64 -2.54
CA GLU A 172 -10.51 7.03 -2.96
C GLU A 172 -11.48 7.96 -2.23
N LYS A 173 -12.75 7.56 -2.17
CA LYS A 173 -13.78 8.35 -1.48
C LYS A 173 -13.47 8.49 0.01
N GLU A 174 -13.15 7.39 0.69
CA GLU A 174 -12.82 7.40 2.11
C GLU A 174 -11.59 8.27 2.41
N ILE A 175 -10.55 8.21 1.57
CA ILE A 175 -9.36 9.07 1.70
C ILE A 175 -9.73 10.54 1.56
N ASN A 176 -10.58 10.91 0.59
CA ASN A 176 -11.02 12.30 0.41
C ASN A 176 -11.85 12.79 1.59
N ASP A 177 -12.78 11.98 2.10
CA ASP A 177 -13.60 12.30 3.28
C ASP A 177 -12.72 12.47 4.54
N TYR A 178 -11.68 11.63 4.68
CA TYR A 178 -10.73 11.75 5.77
C TYR A 178 -9.87 13.01 5.70
N ILE A 179 -9.44 13.41 4.50
CA ILE A 179 -8.68 14.66 4.30
C ILE A 179 -9.55 15.88 4.60
N ASP A 180 -10.81 15.89 4.17
CA ASP A 180 -11.76 16.97 4.49
C ASP A 180 -11.91 17.12 6.02
N HIS A 181 -12.11 16.01 6.71
CA HIS A 181 -12.21 16.00 8.16
C HIS A 181 -10.93 16.51 8.86
N LEU A 182 -9.75 16.05 8.41
CA LEU A 182 -8.48 16.52 8.95
C LEU A 182 -8.28 18.03 8.72
N THR A 183 -8.70 18.54 7.56
CA THR A 183 -8.58 19.96 7.22
C THR A 183 -9.48 20.80 8.15
N GLU A 184 -10.71 20.35 8.39
CA GLU A 184 -11.65 20.99 9.32
C GLU A 184 -11.11 21.02 10.76
N VAL A 185 -10.65 19.86 11.27
CA VAL A 185 -10.07 19.76 12.63
C VAL A 185 -8.82 20.61 12.77
N THR A 186 -7.99 20.69 11.73
CA THR A 186 -6.77 21.51 11.75
C THR A 186 -7.11 23.00 11.78
N ALA A 187 -8.05 23.44 10.97
CA ALA A 187 -8.53 24.82 10.96
C ALA A 187 -9.15 25.24 12.30
N GLU A 188 -9.95 24.36 12.92
CA GLU A 188 -10.52 24.58 14.24
C GLU A 188 -9.43 24.70 15.33
N LYS A 189 -8.42 23.80 15.29
CA LYS A 189 -7.27 23.86 16.20
C LYS A 189 -6.46 25.15 16.05
N GLU A 190 -6.21 25.58 14.84
CA GLU A 190 -5.51 26.85 14.56
C GLU A 190 -6.30 28.06 15.09
N ARG A 191 -7.63 28.07 14.87
CA ARG A 191 -8.49 29.10 15.41
C ARG A 191 -8.49 29.14 16.93
N MET A 192 -8.63 27.98 17.59
CA MET A 192 -8.55 27.89 19.05
C MET A 192 -7.19 28.37 19.55
N GLY A 193 -6.08 28.03 18.90
CA GLY A 193 -4.75 28.50 19.23
C GLY A 193 -4.62 30.00 19.12
N ALA A 194 -5.19 30.63 18.08
CA ALA A 194 -5.20 32.07 17.93
C ALA A 194 -6.01 32.78 19.03
N GLU A 195 -7.18 32.25 19.39
CA GLU A 195 -8.03 32.78 20.48
C GLU A 195 -7.31 32.70 21.83
N LEU A 196 -6.64 31.59 22.12
CA LEU A 196 -5.84 31.41 23.34
C LEU A 196 -4.63 32.35 23.38
N ASN A 197 -4.00 32.61 22.24
CA ASN A 197 -2.89 33.57 22.19
C ASN A 197 -3.33 35.00 22.50
N ILE A 198 -4.52 35.39 22.01
CA ILE A 198 -5.14 36.68 22.38
C ILE A 198 -5.40 36.75 23.87
N ALA A 199 -5.97 35.69 24.46
CA ALA A 199 -6.22 35.60 25.92
C ALA A 199 -4.93 35.72 26.72
N LYS A 200 -3.84 35.09 26.27
CA LYS A 200 -2.48 35.21 26.86
C LYS A 200 -2.00 36.67 26.85
N GLN A 201 -2.15 37.37 25.71
CA GLN A 201 -1.72 38.76 25.60
C GLN A 201 -2.52 39.68 26.54
N ILE A 202 -3.85 39.46 26.62
CA ILE A 202 -4.70 40.22 27.54
C ILE A 202 -4.28 39.98 28.99
N GLN A 203 -4.08 38.71 29.39
CA GLN A 203 -3.66 38.37 30.73
C GLN A 203 -2.29 38.97 31.08
N ALA A 204 -1.31 38.85 30.18
CA ALA A 204 0.02 39.41 30.39
C ALA A 204 -0.03 40.95 30.54
N SER A 205 -0.91 41.64 29.80
CA SER A 205 -1.07 43.10 29.93
C SER A 205 -1.66 43.56 31.26
N MET A 206 -2.33 42.64 31.99
CA MET A 206 -2.86 42.92 33.32
C MET A 206 -1.82 42.94 34.42
N LEU A 207 -0.66 42.32 34.18
CA LEU A 207 0.43 42.27 35.13
C LEU A 207 1.40 43.48 34.92
N PRO A 208 1.97 44.07 36.01
CA PRO A 208 2.99 45.06 35.84
C PRO A 208 4.22 44.50 35.14
N CYS A 209 4.51 44.96 33.90
CA CYS A 209 5.60 44.45 33.08
C CYS A 209 6.64 45.49 32.66
N ILE A 210 6.46 46.77 33.09
CA ILE A 210 7.38 47.85 32.79
C ILE A 210 8.25 48.13 34.03
N PHE A 211 9.54 48.03 33.88
CA PHE A 211 10.52 48.25 34.95
C PHE A 211 11.57 49.28 34.54
N PRO A 212 12.05 50.18 35.46
CA PRO A 212 11.58 50.30 36.83
C PRO A 212 10.12 50.75 36.93
N ALA A 213 9.34 50.11 37.82
CA ALA A 213 7.92 50.35 37.93
C ALA A 213 7.58 51.74 38.55
N PHE A 214 8.46 52.25 39.40
CA PHE A 214 8.32 53.55 40.08
C PHE A 214 9.60 54.39 39.91
N PRO A 215 9.89 54.91 38.71
CA PRO A 215 11.18 55.59 38.43
C PRO A 215 11.40 56.86 39.27
N GLU A 216 10.32 57.46 39.79
CA GLU A 216 10.37 58.64 40.69
C GLU A 216 10.74 58.28 42.13
N ARG A 217 10.71 57.01 42.54
CA ARG A 217 11.02 56.54 43.88
C ARG A 217 12.46 56.03 43.94
N LYS A 218 13.19 56.45 44.94
CA LYS A 218 14.58 56.06 45.18
C LYS A 218 14.74 55.21 46.43
N GLU A 219 13.67 55.09 47.23
CA GLU A 219 13.64 54.45 48.54
C GLU A 219 13.57 52.93 48.42
N PHE A 220 13.06 52.41 47.30
CA PHE A 220 12.95 51.00 47.02
C PHE A 220 13.09 50.74 45.50
N ASP A 221 13.44 49.51 45.15
CA ASP A 221 13.38 48.98 43.80
C ASP A 221 12.55 47.68 43.82
N ILE A 222 11.80 47.46 42.77
CA ILE A 222 10.94 46.29 42.61
C ILE A 222 11.05 45.71 41.22
N TYR A 223 11.20 44.40 41.19
CA TYR A 223 11.23 43.65 39.93
C TYR A 223 10.36 42.39 40.09
N ALA A 224 9.64 42.03 39.07
CA ALA A 224 8.88 40.78 39.00
C ALA A 224 8.87 40.24 37.59
N SER A 225 8.81 38.91 37.46
CA SER A 225 8.65 38.21 36.20
C SER A 225 7.78 36.99 36.40
N MET A 226 7.06 36.61 35.39
CA MET A 226 6.24 35.40 35.37
C MET A 226 6.35 34.73 34.03
N ASP A 227 6.54 33.43 34.03
CA ASP A 227 6.57 32.61 32.81
C ASP A 227 5.54 31.47 32.97
N PRO A 228 4.34 31.60 32.35
CA PRO A 228 3.27 30.64 32.56
C PRO A 228 3.59 29.29 31.88
N ALA A 229 3.30 28.19 32.57
CA ALA A 229 3.55 26.84 32.09
C ALA A 229 2.66 26.38 30.92
N LYS A 230 1.59 27.13 30.66
CA LYS A 230 0.68 26.95 29.49
C LYS A 230 0.44 28.30 28.82
N GLU A 231 -0.40 28.31 27.77
CA GLU A 231 -0.74 29.53 27.06
C GLU A 231 -1.30 30.61 28.00
N VAL A 232 -2.11 30.23 29.00
CA VAL A 232 -2.61 31.07 30.06
C VAL A 232 -2.45 30.36 31.41
N GLY A 233 -2.19 31.14 32.49
CA GLY A 233 -1.89 30.62 33.80
C GLY A 233 -2.79 31.15 34.92
N GLY A 234 -2.72 30.49 36.11
CA GLY A 234 -3.35 30.94 37.36
C GLY A 234 -2.45 31.83 38.19
N ASP A 235 -1.13 31.68 38.05
CA ASP A 235 -0.15 32.46 38.79
C ASP A 235 -0.19 33.94 38.45
N PHE A 236 -0.01 34.79 39.44
CA PHE A 236 0.12 36.21 39.20
C PHE A 236 0.84 36.92 40.34
N TYR A 237 1.34 38.06 40.03
CA TYR A 237 1.84 39.05 40.97
C TYR A 237 1.21 40.41 40.69
N ASP A 238 1.20 41.28 41.69
CA ASP A 238 0.90 42.69 41.53
C ASP A 238 1.66 43.53 42.56
N PHE A 239 1.91 44.77 42.20
CA PHE A 239 2.42 45.77 43.14
C PHE A 239 1.88 47.15 42.72
N PHE A 240 1.45 47.92 43.70
CA PHE A 240 0.86 49.24 43.47
C PHE A 240 0.93 50.07 44.72
N LEU A 241 0.90 51.38 44.57
CA LEU A 241 0.79 52.28 45.71
C LEU A 241 -0.64 52.24 46.24
N VAL A 242 -0.78 52.02 47.52
CA VAL A 242 -2.06 52.08 48.28
C VAL A 242 -2.36 53.58 48.55
N ASP A 243 -1.34 54.28 48.95
CA ASP A 243 -1.35 55.74 49.14
C ASP A 243 0.07 56.35 48.91
N ALA A 244 0.32 57.59 49.27
CA ALA A 244 1.61 58.26 49.04
C ALA A 244 2.78 57.64 49.78
N ASP A 245 2.56 56.90 50.91
CA ASP A 245 3.57 56.31 51.77
C ASP A 245 3.46 54.80 51.91
N HIS A 246 2.50 54.12 51.25
CA HIS A 246 2.32 52.70 51.33
C HIS A 246 2.31 52.03 49.97
N ILE A 247 3.11 50.94 49.83
CA ILE A 247 3.11 50.09 48.66
C ILE A 247 2.63 48.67 49.04
N ALA A 248 1.68 48.16 48.28
CA ALA A 248 1.24 46.78 48.32
C ALA A 248 2.03 45.94 47.31
N MET A 249 2.42 44.73 47.74
CA MET A 249 3.06 43.71 46.94
C MET A 249 2.35 42.41 47.19
N LEU A 250 2.00 41.68 46.14
CA LEU A 250 1.36 40.37 46.26
C LEU A 250 1.88 39.39 45.24
N ILE A 251 1.86 38.12 45.61
CA ILE A 251 2.08 36.98 44.77
C ILE A 251 1.03 35.92 45.09
N ALA A 252 0.54 35.29 44.09
CA ALA A 252 -0.61 34.39 44.21
C ALA A 252 -0.60 33.28 43.15
N ASP A 253 -1.16 32.13 43.52
CA ASP A 253 -1.31 30.97 42.63
C ASP A 253 -2.73 30.44 42.76
N VAL A 254 -3.41 30.34 41.61
CA VAL A 254 -4.78 29.84 41.51
C VAL A 254 -4.77 28.35 41.21
N SER A 255 -5.63 27.62 41.92
CA SER A 255 -5.83 26.19 41.67
C SER A 255 -6.24 25.88 40.20
N GLY A 256 -5.67 24.80 39.66
CA GLY A 256 -5.95 24.36 38.30
C GLY A 256 -5.03 24.98 37.24
N LYS A 257 -5.40 24.86 35.96
CA LYS A 257 -4.57 25.31 34.82
C LYS A 257 -5.46 25.72 33.63
N GLY A 258 -4.92 26.56 32.77
CA GLY A 258 -5.60 26.99 31.53
C GLY A 258 -6.65 28.06 31.78
N VAL A 259 -7.66 28.14 30.90
CA VAL A 259 -8.63 29.23 30.84
C VAL A 259 -9.40 29.46 32.16
N PRO A 260 -9.93 28.42 32.85
CA PRO A 260 -10.62 28.62 34.13
C PRO A 260 -9.76 29.30 35.19
N ALA A 261 -8.52 28.82 35.33
CA ALA A 261 -7.56 29.41 36.30
C ALA A 261 -7.19 30.85 35.93
N ALA A 262 -7.02 31.13 34.63
CA ALA A 262 -6.75 32.47 34.14
C ALA A 262 -7.90 33.46 34.41
N LEU A 263 -9.16 33.03 34.23
CA LEU A 263 -10.33 33.86 34.56
C LEU A 263 -10.45 34.12 36.03
N PHE A 264 -10.26 33.08 36.86
CA PHE A 264 -10.28 33.23 38.33
C PHE A 264 -9.17 34.14 38.82
N MET A 265 -7.98 34.07 38.20
CA MET A 265 -6.86 34.97 38.45
C MET A 265 -7.23 36.44 38.26
N VAL A 266 -7.87 36.78 37.13
CA VAL A 266 -8.31 38.15 36.84
C VAL A 266 -9.27 38.68 37.90
N ILE A 267 -10.23 37.83 38.29
CA ILE A 267 -11.20 38.18 39.36
C ILE A 267 -10.44 38.39 40.69
N ALA A 268 -9.64 37.43 41.11
CA ALA A 268 -8.89 37.49 42.37
C ALA A 268 -7.97 38.70 42.41
N LYS A 269 -7.19 38.96 41.33
CA LYS A 269 -6.33 40.12 41.25
C LYS A 269 -7.07 41.45 41.39
N THR A 270 -8.23 41.56 40.73
CA THR A 270 -9.02 42.77 40.74
C THR A 270 -9.61 43.05 42.14
N ILE A 271 -10.14 42.02 42.78
CA ILE A 271 -10.70 42.16 44.15
C ILE A 271 -9.62 42.45 45.17
N LEU A 272 -8.43 41.77 45.08
CA LEU A 272 -7.26 42.00 45.93
C LEU A 272 -6.80 43.48 45.83
N LYS A 273 -6.64 43.99 44.62
CA LYS A 273 -6.21 45.38 44.41
C LYS A 273 -7.21 46.39 44.98
N ASN A 274 -8.48 46.21 44.68
CA ASN A 274 -9.54 47.10 45.15
C ASN A 274 -9.65 47.08 46.71
N SER A 275 -9.61 45.87 47.31
CA SER A 275 -9.66 45.75 48.75
C SER A 275 -8.46 46.38 49.45
N ALA A 276 -7.26 46.23 48.91
CA ALA A 276 -6.02 46.82 49.47
C ALA A 276 -6.02 48.36 49.38
N GLN A 277 -6.55 48.95 48.31
CA GLN A 277 -6.66 50.39 48.14
C GLN A 277 -7.66 51.07 49.08
N ASN A 278 -8.53 50.33 49.74
CA ASN A 278 -9.44 50.88 50.76
C ASN A 278 -8.80 51.10 52.13
N GLY A 279 -7.48 50.87 52.26
CA GLY A 279 -6.73 51.16 53.49
C GLY A 279 -6.84 50.10 54.58
N PHE A 280 -7.27 48.90 54.25
CA PHE A 280 -7.33 47.77 55.17
C PHE A 280 -5.91 47.19 55.44
N SER A 281 -5.76 46.56 56.61
CA SER A 281 -4.57 45.76 56.89
C SER A 281 -4.48 44.55 55.94
N PRO A 282 -3.30 43.99 55.63
CA PRO A 282 -3.16 42.79 54.80
C PRO A 282 -4.07 41.63 55.21
N LYS A 283 -4.29 41.44 56.53
CA LYS A 283 -5.21 40.43 57.06
C LYS A 283 -6.67 40.70 56.63
N GLU A 284 -7.13 41.90 56.88
CA GLU A 284 -8.52 42.31 56.54
C GLU A 284 -8.75 42.25 55.04
N VAL A 285 -7.74 42.61 54.23
CA VAL A 285 -7.80 42.46 52.77
C VAL A 285 -8.05 41.02 52.38
N LEU A 286 -7.20 40.07 52.88
CA LEU A 286 -7.36 38.66 52.55
C LEU A 286 -8.67 38.04 53.04
N GLU A 287 -9.14 38.44 54.23
CA GLU A 287 -10.42 38.00 54.76
C GLU A 287 -11.61 38.48 53.88
N ASN A 288 -11.60 39.75 53.49
CA ASN A 288 -12.63 40.32 52.59
C ASN A 288 -12.60 39.66 51.22
N VAL A 289 -11.42 39.46 50.65
CA VAL A 289 -11.24 38.80 49.31
C VAL A 289 -11.73 37.35 49.39
N ASN A 290 -11.35 36.62 50.44
CA ASN A 290 -11.81 35.24 50.63
C ASN A 290 -13.35 35.16 50.66
N ASN A 291 -14.02 36.04 51.42
CA ASN A 291 -15.47 36.05 51.47
C ASN A 291 -16.11 36.32 50.10
N GLN A 292 -15.57 37.28 49.32
CA GLN A 292 -16.08 37.59 47.98
C GLN A 292 -15.81 36.47 46.98
N LEU A 293 -14.63 35.81 47.03
CA LEU A 293 -14.31 34.71 46.14
C LEU A 293 -15.08 33.43 46.45
N CYS A 294 -15.50 33.23 47.71
CA CYS A 294 -16.34 32.11 48.10
C CYS A 294 -17.85 32.28 47.63
N GLU A 295 -18.27 33.53 47.38
CA GLU A 295 -19.58 33.76 46.83
C GLU A 295 -19.67 33.24 45.40
N ASN A 296 -20.65 32.35 45.12
CA ASN A 296 -20.90 31.78 43.78
C ASN A 296 -19.72 31.01 43.17
N ASN A 297 -18.88 30.39 43.97
CA ASN A 297 -17.72 29.57 43.54
C ASN A 297 -18.13 28.10 43.32
N GLU A 298 -19.03 27.86 42.36
CA GLU A 298 -19.50 26.51 42.05
C GLU A 298 -18.39 25.60 41.48
N ALA A 299 -17.33 26.18 40.91
CA ALA A 299 -16.17 25.47 40.38
C ALA A 299 -15.15 25.04 41.49
N GLU A 300 -15.42 25.37 42.75
CA GLU A 300 -14.56 25.06 43.90
C GLU A 300 -13.10 25.49 43.71
N MET A 301 -12.89 26.59 42.98
CA MET A 301 -11.55 27.12 42.72
C MET A 301 -11.06 27.90 43.94
N PHE A 302 -9.78 27.85 44.18
CA PHE A 302 -9.13 28.63 45.25
C PHE A 302 -7.87 29.29 44.73
N VAL A 303 -7.38 30.27 45.52
CA VAL A 303 -6.12 30.98 45.26
C VAL A 303 -5.31 31.06 46.55
N THR A 304 -4.06 30.73 46.46
CA THR A 304 -3.11 31.00 47.53
C THR A 304 -2.52 32.40 47.36
N VAL A 305 -2.43 33.17 48.39
CA VAL A 305 -1.96 34.57 48.29
C VAL A 305 -1.01 34.91 49.42
N TRP A 306 0.13 35.50 49.11
CA TRP A 306 0.91 36.28 50.03
C TRP A 306 0.74 37.78 49.70
N LEU A 307 0.37 38.58 50.70
CA LEU A 307 0.19 40.02 50.59
C LEU A 307 1.02 40.75 51.60
N GLY A 308 1.87 41.68 51.18
CA GLY A 308 2.63 42.59 52.02
C GLY A 308 2.29 44.04 51.72
N ILE A 309 2.07 44.85 52.74
CA ILE A 309 1.95 46.31 52.64
C ILE A 309 3.09 46.93 53.40
N MET A 310 3.95 47.66 52.71
CA MET A 310 5.13 48.31 53.28
C MET A 310 4.93 49.83 53.38
N GLN A 311 5.20 50.38 54.52
CA GLN A 311 5.31 51.83 54.69
C GLN A 311 6.68 52.28 54.17
N ILE A 312 6.69 53.09 53.14
CA ILE A 312 7.89 53.50 52.39
C ILE A 312 8.83 54.28 53.25
N SER A 313 8.32 55.25 54.00
CA SER A 313 9.09 56.18 54.87
C SER A 313 9.85 55.44 56.00
N THR A 314 9.36 54.31 56.47
CA THR A 314 9.93 53.58 57.61
C THR A 314 10.52 52.23 57.26
N GLY A 315 10.20 51.70 56.11
CA GLY A 315 10.51 50.30 55.71
C GLY A 315 9.76 49.26 56.48
N LYS A 316 8.78 49.62 57.31
CA LYS A 316 7.97 48.69 58.09
C LYS A 316 6.97 48.00 57.21
N MET A 317 7.00 46.66 57.19
CA MET A 317 6.09 45.84 56.39
C MET A 317 5.14 45.06 57.31
N HIS A 318 3.85 45.09 56.96
CA HIS A 318 2.86 44.18 57.47
C HIS A 318 2.50 43.19 56.36
N CYS A 319 2.39 41.90 56.70
CA CYS A 319 2.05 40.89 55.70
C CYS A 319 1.03 39.92 56.26
N ALA A 320 0.29 39.30 55.36
CA ALA A 320 -0.58 38.17 55.62
C ALA A 320 -0.38 37.10 54.54
N ASN A 321 -0.54 35.85 54.92
CA ASN A 321 -0.36 34.71 54.04
C ASN A 321 -1.61 33.79 54.11
N ALA A 322 -2.21 33.58 52.99
CA ALA A 322 -3.34 32.68 52.81
C ALA A 322 -2.89 31.45 51.98
N GLY A 323 -2.07 30.59 52.63
CA GLY A 323 -1.65 29.31 52.03
C GLY A 323 -0.63 29.36 50.92
N HIS A 324 0.00 30.51 50.66
CA HIS A 324 1.04 30.65 49.63
C HIS A 324 2.44 30.35 50.22
N GLU A 325 3.43 30.10 49.37
CA GLU A 325 4.81 29.89 49.78
C GLU A 325 5.36 31.08 50.61
N TYR A 326 6.27 30.79 51.55
CA TYR A 326 6.85 31.83 52.40
C TYR A 326 7.89 32.65 51.65
N PRO A 327 7.84 33.97 51.81
CA PRO A 327 8.88 34.82 51.23
C PRO A 327 10.24 34.67 51.94
N ALA A 328 11.30 34.72 51.16
CA ALA A 328 12.64 34.82 51.72
C ALA A 328 12.99 36.30 52.04
N VAL A 329 13.42 36.58 53.25
CA VAL A 329 13.78 37.92 53.69
C VAL A 329 15.28 37.98 53.97
N ARG A 330 16.00 38.82 53.22
CA ARG A 330 17.41 39.15 53.50
C ARG A 330 17.52 40.48 54.25
N ARG A 331 18.10 40.46 55.44
CA ARG A 331 18.37 41.68 56.21
C ARG A 331 19.73 42.23 55.87
N ALA A 332 19.93 43.56 56.04
CA ALA A 332 21.22 44.17 55.89
C ALA A 332 22.18 43.60 56.93
N GLY A 333 23.30 43.01 56.50
CA GLY A 333 24.31 42.40 57.33
C GLY A 333 24.21 40.87 57.53
N GLY A 334 23.30 40.20 56.78
CA GLY A 334 23.11 38.74 56.81
C GLY A 334 23.30 38.10 55.46
#